data_ebe51aab16554d7ed9c357cd88532dfd
#
_entry.id   ebe51aab16554d7ed9c357cd88532dfd
#
_cell.length_a   1.000
_cell.length_b   1.000
_cell.length_c   1.000
_cell.angle_alpha   90.00
_cell.angle_beta   90.00
_cell.angle_gamma   90.00
#
_symmetry.space_group_name_H-M   'P 1'
#
loop_
_entity.id
_entity.type
_entity.pdbx_description
1 polymer ?
#
loop_
_entity_poly.entity_id
_entity_poly.type
_entity_poly.pdbx_seq_one_letter_code
_entity_poly.pdbx_strand_id
1 'polypeptide(L)'
;MDNRPIGVFDSGLGGLTGVRELRKRLPNENIVYFGDTGRVPYGSRSPETILQYARQDIAFLLSKDVKCIMAACGTVSSIYPAAEAAKLPVPYLGVVDAAAREAAFVTRNRRIGVIGTAATIRSRSYETVLRKLVPGVEI
;
A
#
# COMPACT_ATOMS: atom_id res chain seq x y z
N MET A 1 -18.10 -16.38 -10.80
CA MET A 1 -17.16 -15.94 -9.72
C MET A 1 -15.81 -15.68 -10.40
N ASP A 2 -15.12 -14.60 -10.10
CA ASP A 2 -13.80 -14.29 -10.69
C ASP A 2 -12.71 -15.05 -9.94
N ASN A 3 -12.13 -16.07 -10.56
CA ASN A 3 -11.11 -16.94 -9.93
C ASN A 3 -9.68 -16.44 -10.14
N ARG A 4 -9.50 -15.29 -10.79
CA ARG A 4 -8.17 -14.67 -10.93
C ARG A 4 -7.58 -14.33 -9.57
N PRO A 5 -6.26 -14.39 -9.39
CA PRO A 5 -5.64 -14.15 -8.10
C PRO A 5 -5.69 -12.67 -7.67
N ILE A 6 -5.56 -12.44 -6.37
CA ILE A 6 -5.24 -11.13 -5.81
C ILE A 6 -3.72 -10.93 -5.95
N GLY A 7 -3.30 -9.86 -6.63
CA GLY A 7 -1.90 -9.46 -6.69
C GLY A 7 -1.52 -8.65 -5.47
N VAL A 8 -0.45 -9.03 -4.80
CA VAL A 8 0.11 -8.28 -3.66
C VAL A 8 1.58 -8.02 -3.91
N PHE A 9 2.03 -6.79 -3.74
CA PHE A 9 3.46 -6.51 -3.81
C PHE A 9 3.96 -5.64 -2.65
N ASP A 10 5.26 -5.77 -2.40
CA ASP A 10 6.00 -5.01 -1.40
C ASP A 10 7.44 -4.81 -1.87
N SER A 11 8.11 -3.81 -1.35
CA SER A 11 9.54 -3.58 -1.58
C SER A 11 10.45 -4.65 -0.96
N GLY A 12 9.90 -5.57 -0.17
CA GLY A 12 10.65 -6.61 0.53
C GLY A 12 9.78 -7.76 1.00
N LEU A 13 9.82 -8.07 2.29
CA LEU A 13 9.10 -9.19 2.90
C LEU A 13 8.00 -8.77 3.88
N GLY A 14 7.94 -7.49 4.27
CA GLY A 14 6.98 -6.98 5.24
C GLY A 14 5.53 -7.17 4.80
N GLY A 15 5.26 -7.08 3.50
CA GLY A 15 3.96 -7.29 2.90
C GLY A 15 3.37 -8.69 3.09
N LEU A 16 4.18 -9.70 3.46
CA LEU A 16 3.70 -11.02 3.82
C LEU A 16 2.78 -11.01 5.05
N THR A 17 2.87 -9.99 5.90
CA THR A 17 1.91 -9.78 7.00
C THR A 17 0.51 -9.52 6.46
N GLY A 18 0.39 -8.72 5.39
CA GLY A 18 -0.87 -8.50 4.68
C GLY A 18 -1.40 -9.77 4.01
N VAL A 19 -0.53 -10.55 3.37
CA VAL A 19 -0.89 -11.85 2.77
C VAL A 19 -1.45 -12.80 3.83
N ARG A 20 -0.83 -12.85 5.01
CA ARG A 20 -1.31 -13.68 6.12
C ARG A 20 -2.74 -13.31 6.53
N GLU A 21 -3.04 -12.03 6.64
CA GLU A 21 -4.38 -11.57 7.02
C GLU A 21 -5.40 -11.76 5.88
N LEU A 22 -5.00 -11.56 4.62
CA LEU A 22 -5.83 -11.88 3.46
C LEU A 22 -6.24 -13.36 3.47
N ARG A 23 -5.28 -14.27 3.67
CA ARG A 23 -5.57 -15.72 3.71
C ARG A 23 -6.51 -16.13 4.84
N LYS A 24 -6.48 -15.45 5.98
CA LYS A 24 -7.41 -15.70 7.09
C LYS A 24 -8.83 -15.25 6.75
N ARG A 25 -8.98 -14.09 6.10
CA ARG A 25 -10.28 -13.48 5.82
C ARG A 25 -10.90 -13.95 4.51
N LEU A 26 -10.05 -14.33 3.55
CA LEU A 26 -10.41 -14.75 2.20
C LEU A 26 -9.71 -16.08 1.87
N PRO A 27 -10.04 -17.17 2.58
CA PRO A 27 -9.29 -18.44 2.50
C PRO A 27 -9.37 -19.10 1.12
N ASN A 28 -10.39 -18.80 0.34
CA ASN A 28 -10.64 -19.38 -0.99
C ASN A 28 -10.01 -18.55 -2.13
N GLU A 29 -9.38 -17.41 -1.82
CA GLU A 29 -8.76 -16.57 -2.83
C GLU A 29 -7.33 -17.02 -3.15
N ASN A 30 -7.03 -17.08 -4.44
CA ASN A 30 -5.65 -17.24 -4.89
C ASN A 30 -4.89 -15.93 -4.73
N ILE A 31 -3.62 -15.99 -4.30
CA ILE A 31 -2.78 -14.81 -4.09
C ILE A 31 -1.48 -15.00 -4.84
N VAL A 32 -1.09 -13.99 -5.62
CA VAL A 32 0.25 -13.85 -6.19
C VAL A 32 0.96 -12.75 -5.41
N TYR A 33 2.04 -13.10 -4.70
CA TYR A 33 2.86 -12.14 -3.98
C TYR A 33 4.17 -11.88 -4.72
N PHE A 34 4.52 -10.60 -4.86
CA PHE A 34 5.80 -10.17 -5.38
C PHE A 34 6.53 -9.28 -4.35
N GLY A 35 7.64 -9.77 -3.82
CA GLY A 35 8.54 -9.00 -2.97
C GLY A 35 9.77 -8.56 -3.76
N ASP A 36 9.96 -7.26 -3.95
CA ASP A 36 11.10 -6.72 -4.72
C ASP A 36 12.39 -6.66 -3.88
N THR A 37 12.79 -7.83 -3.39
CA THR A 37 13.95 -7.97 -2.49
C THR A 37 15.28 -7.60 -3.15
N GLY A 38 15.35 -7.58 -4.47
CA GLY A 38 16.55 -7.20 -5.21
C GLY A 38 16.87 -5.70 -5.20
N ARG A 39 15.85 -4.84 -4.89
CA ARG A 39 15.99 -3.37 -4.92
C ARG A 39 15.70 -2.71 -3.57
N VAL A 40 15.50 -3.50 -2.53
CA VAL A 40 15.31 -3.02 -1.14
C VAL A 40 16.55 -2.27 -0.63
N PRO A 41 16.40 -1.18 0.18
CA PRO A 41 15.16 -0.55 0.60
C PRO A 41 14.66 0.54 -0.36
N TYR A 42 13.34 0.68 -0.50
CA TYR A 42 12.74 1.77 -1.27
C TYR A 42 12.76 3.11 -0.54
N GLY A 43 12.62 3.08 0.78
CA GLY A 43 12.36 4.27 1.60
C GLY A 43 13.46 5.34 1.60
N SER A 44 14.67 5.00 1.16
CA SER A 44 15.80 5.93 0.99
C SER A 44 15.98 6.42 -0.44
N ARG A 45 15.18 5.91 -1.39
CA ARG A 45 15.27 6.29 -2.81
C ARG A 45 14.52 7.58 -3.08
N SER A 46 14.79 8.19 -4.26
CA SER A 46 14.01 9.32 -4.73
C SER A 46 12.57 8.91 -5.08
N PRO A 47 11.59 9.82 -5.01
CA PRO A 47 10.21 9.51 -5.41
C PRO A 47 10.11 8.95 -6.82
N GLU A 48 10.89 9.48 -7.77
CA GLU A 48 10.92 9.04 -9.16
C GLU A 48 11.36 7.57 -9.27
N THR A 49 12.41 7.20 -8.53
CA THR A 49 12.91 5.82 -8.50
C THR A 49 11.88 4.87 -7.89
N ILE A 50 11.23 5.28 -6.78
CA ILE A 50 10.17 4.48 -6.14
C ILE A 50 9.01 4.27 -7.10
N LEU A 51 8.57 5.32 -7.80
CA LEU A 51 7.49 5.22 -8.78
C LEU A 51 7.86 4.32 -9.97
N GLN A 52 9.09 4.42 -10.45
CA GLN A 52 9.58 3.54 -11.52
C GLN A 52 9.50 2.07 -11.09
N TYR A 53 9.97 1.75 -9.89
CA TYR A 53 9.92 0.38 -9.36
C TYR A 53 8.47 -0.08 -9.16
N ALA A 54 7.63 0.74 -8.56
CA ALA A 54 6.22 0.41 -8.36
C ALA A 54 5.49 0.12 -9.68
N ARG A 55 5.76 0.89 -10.75
CA ARG A 55 5.19 0.64 -12.08
C ARG A 55 5.63 -0.71 -12.64
N GLN A 56 6.90 -1.10 -12.44
CA GLN A 56 7.42 -2.40 -12.87
C GLN A 56 6.81 -3.55 -12.08
N ASP A 57 6.67 -3.40 -10.76
CA ASP A 57 6.05 -4.40 -9.89
C ASP A 57 4.57 -4.60 -10.25
N ILE A 58 3.84 -3.51 -10.50
CA ILE A 58 2.45 -3.53 -10.97
C ILE A 58 2.35 -4.21 -12.33
N ALA A 59 3.21 -3.86 -13.30
CA ALA A 59 3.22 -4.48 -14.61
C ALA A 59 3.48 -6.00 -14.54
N PHE A 60 4.38 -6.42 -13.65
CA PHE A 60 4.61 -7.84 -13.39
C PHE A 60 3.36 -8.53 -12.84
N LEU A 61 2.67 -7.95 -11.87
CA LEU A 61 1.44 -8.53 -11.34
C LEU A 61 0.32 -8.59 -12.39
N LEU A 62 0.17 -7.54 -13.21
CA LEU A 62 -0.77 -7.54 -14.32
C LEU A 62 -0.49 -8.67 -15.33
N SER A 63 0.80 -9.01 -15.57
CA SER A 63 1.17 -10.15 -16.42
C SER A 63 0.76 -11.51 -15.84
N LYS A 64 0.37 -11.57 -14.56
CA LYS A 64 -0.16 -12.77 -13.89
C LYS A 64 -1.68 -12.84 -13.88
N ASP A 65 -2.34 -12.00 -14.68
CA ASP A 65 -3.80 -11.93 -14.79
C ASP A 65 -4.51 -11.79 -13.43
N VAL A 66 -4.02 -10.88 -12.60
CA VAL A 66 -4.63 -10.62 -11.29
C VAL A 66 -5.94 -9.84 -11.43
N LYS A 67 -6.90 -10.07 -10.53
CA LYS A 67 -8.19 -9.35 -10.49
C LYS A 67 -8.16 -8.04 -9.73
N CYS A 68 -7.18 -7.85 -8.85
CA CYS A 68 -6.92 -6.59 -8.15
C CYS A 68 -5.48 -6.57 -7.67
N ILE A 69 -4.98 -5.39 -7.32
CA ILE A 69 -3.61 -5.20 -6.82
C ILE A 69 -3.66 -4.53 -5.44
N MET A 70 -2.93 -5.11 -4.48
CA MET A 70 -2.67 -4.52 -3.18
C MET A 70 -1.19 -4.15 -3.06
N ALA A 71 -0.90 -2.86 -2.90
CA ALA A 71 0.41 -2.40 -2.49
C ALA A 71 0.54 -2.53 -0.98
N ALA A 72 1.17 -3.62 -0.53
CA ALA A 72 1.43 -3.88 0.89
C ALA A 72 2.66 -3.11 1.41
N CYS A 73 3.26 -2.28 0.58
CA CYS A 73 4.39 -1.41 0.88
C CYS A 73 3.90 -0.04 1.34
N GLY A 74 4.19 0.34 2.59
CA GLY A 74 3.85 1.67 3.11
C GLY A 74 4.49 2.81 2.32
N THR A 75 5.73 2.63 1.87
CA THR A 75 6.45 3.62 1.06
C THR A 75 5.77 3.84 -0.30
N VAL A 76 5.46 2.76 -1.03
CA VAL A 76 4.77 2.85 -2.33
C VAL A 76 3.37 3.42 -2.15
N SER A 77 2.60 2.91 -1.20
CA SER A 77 1.23 3.39 -0.92
C SER A 77 1.17 4.87 -0.57
N SER A 78 2.26 5.42 -0.01
CA SER A 78 2.36 6.83 0.35
C SER A 78 2.66 7.75 -0.84
N ILE A 79 3.22 7.21 -1.94
CA ILE A 79 3.77 8.01 -3.05
C ILE A 79 3.04 7.74 -4.36
N TYR A 80 2.51 6.52 -4.57
CA TYR A 80 1.89 6.14 -5.85
C TYR A 80 0.67 7.00 -6.14
N PRO A 81 0.63 7.72 -7.30
CA PRO A 81 -0.42 8.70 -7.55
C PRO A 81 -1.79 8.05 -7.75
N ALA A 82 -2.82 8.58 -7.08
CA ALA A 82 -4.20 8.11 -7.24
C ALA A 82 -4.68 8.19 -8.70
N ALA A 83 -4.22 9.20 -9.46
CA ALA A 83 -4.55 9.36 -10.88
C ALA A 83 -3.95 8.25 -11.76
N GLU A 84 -2.80 7.68 -11.39
CA GLU A 84 -2.24 6.52 -12.08
C GLU A 84 -2.96 5.25 -11.65
N ALA A 85 -3.24 5.08 -10.36
CA ALA A 85 -3.98 3.95 -9.83
C ALA A 85 -5.36 3.81 -10.49
N ALA A 86 -6.05 4.93 -10.70
CA ALA A 86 -7.37 4.97 -11.36
C ALA A 86 -7.35 4.55 -12.84
N LYS A 87 -6.18 4.55 -13.49
CA LYS A 87 -6.02 4.13 -14.90
C LYS A 87 -5.65 2.66 -15.06
N LEU A 88 -5.40 1.97 -13.97
CA LEU A 88 -5.08 0.54 -14.03
C LEU A 88 -6.31 -0.26 -14.47
N PRO A 89 -6.12 -1.36 -15.21
CA PRO A 89 -7.24 -2.19 -15.70
C PRO A 89 -7.92 -2.99 -14.58
N VAL A 90 -7.38 -2.96 -13.37
CA VAL A 90 -7.90 -3.64 -12.18
C VAL A 90 -7.89 -2.70 -10.98
N PRO A 91 -8.74 -2.92 -9.96
CA PRO A 91 -8.71 -2.14 -8.73
C PRO A 91 -7.34 -2.16 -8.04
N TYR A 92 -6.91 -1.00 -7.55
CA TYR A 92 -5.68 -0.82 -6.79
C TYR A 92 -5.98 -0.36 -5.37
N LEU A 93 -5.33 -0.98 -4.40
CA LEU A 93 -5.48 -0.70 -2.97
C LEU A 93 -4.11 -0.47 -2.34
N GLY A 94 -3.95 0.69 -1.70
CA GLY A 94 -2.78 0.97 -0.85
C GLY A 94 -3.10 0.78 0.63
N VAL A 95 -2.08 0.59 1.45
CA VAL A 95 -2.27 0.37 2.90
C VAL A 95 -2.48 1.65 3.70
N VAL A 96 -2.19 2.84 3.14
CA VAL A 96 -2.28 4.12 3.86
C VAL A 96 -3.71 4.41 4.31
N ASP A 97 -4.68 4.32 3.39
CA ASP A 97 -6.08 4.63 3.71
C ASP A 97 -6.65 3.68 4.78
N ALA A 98 -6.35 2.38 4.67
CA ALA A 98 -6.81 1.39 5.63
C ALA A 98 -6.22 1.65 7.02
N ALA A 99 -4.91 1.90 7.11
CA ALA A 99 -4.23 2.19 8.37
C ALA A 99 -4.70 3.52 8.99
N ALA A 100 -4.92 4.55 8.17
CA ALA A 100 -5.42 5.85 8.64
C ALA A 100 -6.86 5.74 9.16
N ARG A 101 -7.73 4.98 8.50
CA ARG A 101 -9.11 4.72 8.99
C ARG A 101 -9.11 4.00 10.32
N GLU A 102 -8.27 2.98 10.47
CA GLU A 102 -8.15 2.26 11.75
C GLU A 102 -7.61 3.16 12.85
N ALA A 103 -6.57 3.96 12.58
CA ALA A 103 -6.05 4.93 13.53
C ALA A 103 -7.10 5.98 13.94
N ALA A 104 -7.90 6.45 12.98
CA ALA A 104 -9.01 7.37 13.25
C ALA A 104 -10.11 6.74 14.12
N PHE A 105 -10.37 5.45 13.92
CA PHE A 105 -11.36 4.71 14.70
C PHE A 105 -10.93 4.48 16.16
N VAL A 106 -9.64 4.15 16.38
CA VAL A 106 -9.15 3.78 17.72
C VAL A 106 -8.69 4.97 18.56
N THR A 107 -8.36 6.12 17.96
CA THR A 107 -7.88 7.28 18.72
C THR A 107 -8.97 7.85 19.62
N ARG A 108 -8.61 8.12 20.90
CA ARG A 108 -9.53 8.72 21.88
C ARG A 108 -9.23 10.19 22.15
N ASN A 109 -7.98 10.60 21.96
CA ASN A 109 -7.49 11.95 22.28
C ASN A 109 -7.13 12.79 21.06
N ARG A 110 -7.39 12.26 19.84
CA ARG A 110 -7.05 12.88 18.54
C ARG A 110 -5.56 13.15 18.36
N ARG A 111 -4.70 12.40 19.05
CA ARG A 111 -3.24 12.49 18.90
C ARG A 111 -2.73 11.19 18.30
N ILE A 112 -2.11 11.27 17.12
CA ILE A 112 -1.67 10.12 16.35
C ILE A 112 -0.22 10.32 15.94
N GLY A 113 0.66 9.43 16.40
CA GLY A 113 2.05 9.38 15.93
C GLY A 113 2.16 8.52 14.67
N VAL A 114 2.85 9.02 13.66
CA VAL A 114 3.16 8.28 12.43
C VAL A 114 4.66 8.04 12.37
N ILE A 115 5.04 6.76 12.30
CA ILE A 115 6.42 6.35 12.05
C ILE A 115 6.50 5.62 10.71
N GLY A 116 7.57 5.85 9.96
CA GLY A 116 7.73 5.24 8.64
C GLY A 116 9.08 5.58 8.02
N THR A 117 9.26 5.18 6.77
CA THR A 117 10.46 5.55 6.00
C THR A 117 10.49 7.06 5.75
N ALA A 118 11.68 7.60 5.46
CA ALA A 118 11.82 9.01 5.13
C ALA A 118 10.90 9.43 3.97
N ALA A 119 10.73 8.58 2.97
CA ALA A 119 9.82 8.82 1.85
C ALA A 119 8.36 8.88 2.29
N THR A 120 7.91 7.95 3.16
CA THR A 120 6.57 7.96 3.75
C THR A 120 6.28 9.25 4.51
N ILE A 121 7.19 9.65 5.40
CA ILE A 121 7.01 10.87 6.20
C ILE A 121 7.01 12.13 5.33
N ARG A 122 7.94 12.25 4.39
CA ARG A 122 7.99 13.40 3.46
C ARG A 122 6.76 13.51 2.56
N SER A 123 6.10 12.40 2.21
CA SER A 123 4.90 12.41 1.38
C SER A 123 3.69 13.06 2.07
N ARG A 124 3.66 13.10 3.40
CA ARG A 124 2.54 13.56 4.24
C ARG A 124 1.20 12.88 3.92
N SER A 125 1.24 11.69 3.29
CA SER A 125 0.04 10.96 2.86
C SER A 125 -0.87 10.58 4.04
N TYR A 126 -0.29 10.06 5.12
CA TYR A 126 -1.05 9.77 6.35
C TYR A 126 -1.66 11.02 6.97
N GLU A 127 -0.89 12.11 7.04
CA GLU A 127 -1.39 13.38 7.56
C GLU A 127 -2.59 13.89 6.75
N THR A 128 -2.48 13.83 5.43
CA THR A 128 -3.56 14.25 4.51
C THR A 128 -4.84 13.47 4.74
N VAL A 129 -4.75 12.15 4.88
CA VAL A 129 -5.92 11.28 5.11
C VAL A 129 -6.48 11.47 6.52
N LEU A 130 -5.63 11.48 7.54
CA LEU A 130 -6.04 11.61 8.93
C LEU A 130 -6.74 12.94 9.23
N ARG A 131 -6.26 14.07 8.67
CA ARG A 131 -6.91 15.37 8.82
C ARG A 131 -8.33 15.42 8.23
N LYS A 132 -8.59 14.64 7.18
CA LYS A 132 -9.94 14.50 6.62
C LYS A 132 -10.85 13.64 7.49
N LEU A 133 -10.30 12.60 8.12
CA LEU A 133 -11.08 11.65 8.93
C LEU A 133 -11.35 12.14 10.34
N VAL A 134 -10.40 12.89 10.92
CA VAL A 134 -10.47 13.35 12.31
C VAL A 134 -10.21 14.86 12.36
N PRO A 135 -11.25 15.70 12.31
CA PRO A 135 -11.09 17.14 12.45
C PRO A 135 -10.36 17.52 13.75
N GLY A 136 -9.33 18.36 13.63
CA GLY A 136 -8.54 18.79 14.80
C GLY A 136 -7.53 17.74 15.31
N VAL A 137 -7.20 16.72 14.52
CA VAL A 137 -6.16 15.75 14.87
C VAL A 137 -4.78 16.41 14.96
N GLU A 138 -4.03 16.06 15.98
CA GLU A 138 -2.60 16.34 16.16
C GLU A 138 -1.80 15.13 15.66
N ILE A 139 -0.88 15.38 14.70
CA ILE A 139 -0.10 14.31 14.05
C ILE A 139 1.38 14.64 14.17
#